data_0254d1cf9896a4e927f695eafea36752
#
_entry.id   0254d1cf9896a4e927f695eafea36752
#
_cell.length_a   1.000
_cell.length_b   1.000
_cell.length_c   1.000
_cell.angle_alpha   90.00
_cell.angle_beta   90.00
_cell.angle_gamma   90.00
#
_symmetry.space_group_name_H-M   'P 1'
#
loop_
_entity.id
_entity.type
_entity.pdbx_description
1 polymer ?
#
loop_
_entity_poly.entity_id
_entity_poly.type
_entity_poly.pdbx_seq_one_letter_code
_entity_poly.pdbx_strand_id
1 'polypeptide(L)'
;MAPGPGTIGERAAELIVSALEDKTSRRVMISLIRAAASEPEAAELIRELLTTSFLLPLAEQIGGADPRLRASLAASQIVGLGMARHVVGLRPLVGASGEQLVRAVAPVFDHYLTGDFVIDEETEAEPSK
;
A
#
# COMPACT_ATOMS: atom_id res chain seq x y z
N MET A 1 -24.81 -9.95 10.01
CA MET A 1 -24.89 -8.61 10.01
C MET A 1 -24.00 -7.96 9.06
N ALA A 2 -24.48 -7.09 8.41
CA ALA A 2 -23.62 -6.41 7.54
C ALA A 2 -22.71 -5.66 8.39
N PRO A 3 -21.51 -5.86 8.21
CA PRO A 3 -20.59 -5.10 8.96
C PRO A 3 -20.70 -3.71 8.50
N GLY A 4 -20.43 -2.84 9.32
CA GLY A 4 -20.34 -1.48 8.93
C GLY A 4 -19.26 -1.35 7.91
N PRO A 5 -18.87 -0.14 7.61
CA PRO A 5 -17.87 0.07 6.59
C PRO A 5 -16.52 -0.54 6.92
N GLY A 6 -16.33 -0.96 8.14
CA GLY A 6 -15.04 -1.49 8.51
C GLY A 6 -14.05 -0.38 8.74
N THR A 7 -12.81 -0.75 8.98
CA THR A 7 -11.77 0.24 9.20
C THR A 7 -11.22 0.68 7.86
N ILE A 8 -10.53 1.79 7.87
CA ILE A 8 -9.88 2.27 6.66
C ILE A 8 -8.86 1.26 6.17
N GLY A 9 -8.19 0.59 7.11
CA GLY A 9 -7.23 -0.45 6.73
C GLY A 9 -7.88 -1.63 6.08
N GLU A 10 -9.06 -2.01 6.56
CA GLU A 10 -9.79 -3.11 5.94
C GLU A 10 -10.21 -2.75 4.52
N ARG A 11 -10.73 -1.56 4.34
CA ARG A 11 -11.15 -1.13 3.02
C ARG A 11 -9.98 -1.05 2.06
N ALA A 12 -8.85 -0.51 2.54
CA ALA A 12 -7.67 -0.42 1.70
C ALA A 12 -7.15 -1.80 1.35
N ALA A 13 -7.12 -2.70 2.33
CA ALA A 13 -6.63 -4.06 2.09
C ALA A 13 -7.50 -4.79 1.08
N GLU A 14 -8.81 -4.63 1.20
CA GLU A 14 -9.72 -5.28 0.27
C GLU A 14 -9.52 -4.78 -1.16
N LEU A 15 -9.35 -3.48 -1.29
CA LEU A 15 -9.16 -2.91 -2.59
C LEU A 15 -7.85 -3.40 -3.23
N ILE A 16 -6.79 -3.42 -2.44
CA ILE A 16 -5.49 -3.84 -2.93
C ILE A 16 -5.47 -5.32 -3.30
N VAL A 17 -5.99 -6.16 -2.41
CA VAL A 17 -5.98 -7.58 -2.66
C VAL A 17 -6.86 -7.90 -3.87
N SER A 18 -7.98 -7.19 -3.99
CA SER A 18 -8.84 -7.36 -5.14
C SER A 18 -8.12 -7.03 -6.43
N ALA A 19 -7.36 -5.94 -6.44
CA ALA A 19 -6.58 -5.57 -7.62
C ALA A 19 -5.51 -6.60 -7.93
N LEU A 20 -4.89 -7.16 -6.90
CA LEU A 20 -3.87 -8.17 -7.11
C LEU A 20 -4.44 -9.50 -7.57
N GLU A 21 -5.72 -9.73 -7.30
CA GLU A 21 -6.34 -10.95 -7.74
C GLU A 21 -6.95 -10.83 -9.11
N ASP A 22 -7.18 -9.63 -9.58
CA ASP A 22 -7.66 -9.42 -10.92
C ASP A 22 -6.50 -9.60 -11.89
N LYS A 23 -6.61 -10.53 -12.80
CA LYS A 23 -5.52 -10.91 -13.65
C LYS A 23 -4.93 -9.76 -14.44
N THR A 24 -5.79 -8.92 -15.00
CA THR A 24 -5.33 -7.81 -15.82
C THR A 24 -4.64 -6.74 -14.96
N SER A 25 -5.27 -6.37 -13.86
CA SER A 25 -4.69 -5.36 -12.98
C SER A 25 -3.36 -5.83 -12.42
N ARG A 26 -3.32 -7.10 -12.01
CA ARG A 26 -2.09 -7.65 -11.47
C ARG A 26 -0.97 -7.63 -12.48
N ARG A 27 -1.27 -8.02 -13.71
CA ARG A 27 -0.26 -8.06 -14.73
C ARG A 27 0.34 -6.70 -14.99
N VAL A 28 -0.52 -5.69 -15.08
CA VAL A 28 -0.05 -4.33 -15.33
C VAL A 28 0.78 -3.85 -14.15
N MET A 29 0.28 -4.03 -12.95
CA MET A 29 0.97 -3.56 -11.76
C MET A 29 2.34 -4.22 -11.61
N ILE A 30 2.39 -5.53 -11.76
CA ILE A 30 3.65 -6.24 -11.60
C ILE A 30 4.64 -5.86 -12.69
N SER A 31 4.17 -5.68 -13.91
CA SER A 31 5.05 -5.26 -14.99
C SER A 31 5.67 -3.90 -14.70
N LEU A 32 4.87 -2.98 -14.19
CA LEU A 32 5.38 -1.65 -13.87
C LEU A 32 6.37 -1.71 -12.71
N ILE A 33 6.06 -2.49 -11.70
CA ILE A 33 6.96 -2.61 -10.56
C ILE A 33 8.31 -3.18 -11.01
N ARG A 34 8.26 -4.20 -11.83
CA ARG A 34 9.51 -4.80 -12.31
C ARG A 34 10.31 -3.82 -13.15
N ALA A 35 9.64 -3.11 -14.03
CA ALA A 35 10.34 -2.16 -14.89
C ALA A 35 10.87 -0.99 -14.09
N ALA A 36 10.19 -0.61 -13.02
CA ALA A 36 10.61 0.53 -12.23
C ALA A 36 11.99 0.33 -11.60
N ALA A 37 12.38 -0.91 -11.41
CA ALA A 37 13.69 -1.19 -10.82
C ALA A 37 14.83 -0.74 -11.73
N SER A 38 14.61 -0.68 -13.03
CA SER A 38 15.68 -0.33 -13.95
C SER A 38 15.34 0.83 -14.87
N GLU A 39 14.09 1.22 -14.95
CA GLU A 39 13.68 2.27 -15.88
C GLU A 39 13.03 3.42 -15.17
N PRO A 40 13.65 4.60 -15.21
CA PRO A 40 13.09 5.76 -14.50
C PRO A 40 11.69 6.14 -14.95
N GLU A 41 11.39 5.93 -16.23
CA GLU A 41 10.04 6.27 -16.72
C GLU A 41 8.99 5.38 -16.12
N ALA A 42 9.30 4.10 -15.95
CA ALA A 42 8.37 3.19 -15.32
C ALA A 42 8.18 3.54 -13.85
N ALA A 43 9.27 3.94 -13.19
CA ALA A 43 9.18 4.36 -11.80
C ALA A 43 8.28 5.58 -11.66
N GLU A 44 8.41 6.50 -12.59
CA GLU A 44 7.60 7.70 -12.56
C GLU A 44 6.13 7.38 -12.78
N LEU A 45 5.85 6.47 -13.68
CA LEU A 45 4.50 6.07 -13.97
C LEU A 45 3.84 5.43 -12.75
N ILE A 46 4.56 4.55 -12.10
CA ILE A 46 4.01 3.88 -10.93
C ILE A 46 3.84 4.88 -9.79
N ARG A 47 4.76 5.82 -9.66
CA ARG A 47 4.64 6.85 -8.65
C ARG A 47 3.37 7.67 -8.88
N GLU A 48 3.10 8.03 -10.11
CA GLU A 48 1.90 8.77 -10.44
C GLU A 48 0.64 7.98 -10.19
N LEU A 49 0.65 6.72 -10.58
CA LEU A 49 -0.50 5.87 -10.37
C LEU A 49 -0.82 5.72 -8.89
N LEU A 50 0.19 5.43 -8.09
CA LEU A 50 -0.02 5.25 -6.67
C LEU A 50 -0.41 6.56 -6.01
N THR A 51 0.17 7.66 -6.46
CA THR A 51 -0.15 8.96 -5.87
C THR A 51 -1.61 9.33 -6.13
N THR A 52 -2.04 9.24 -7.38
CA THR A 52 -3.38 9.66 -7.72
C THR A 52 -4.45 8.69 -7.24
N SER A 53 -4.18 7.41 -7.36
CA SER A 53 -5.21 6.42 -7.06
C SER A 53 -5.25 5.99 -5.61
N PHE A 54 -4.17 6.19 -4.89
CA PHE A 54 -4.08 5.66 -3.53
C PHE A 54 -3.66 6.71 -2.52
N LEU A 55 -2.51 7.36 -2.73
CA LEU A 55 -1.96 8.24 -1.71
C LEU A 55 -2.83 9.45 -1.44
N LEU A 56 -3.21 10.16 -2.48
CA LEU A 56 -3.99 11.37 -2.27
C LEU A 56 -5.37 11.09 -1.72
N PRO A 57 -6.12 10.12 -2.27
CA PRO A 57 -7.43 9.84 -1.69
C PRO A 57 -7.36 9.38 -0.25
N LEU A 58 -6.35 8.58 0.09
CA LEU A 58 -6.22 8.13 1.46
C LEU A 58 -5.80 9.25 2.38
N ALA A 59 -4.87 10.09 1.93
CA ALA A 59 -4.39 11.18 2.76
C ALA A 59 -5.52 12.13 3.13
N GLU A 60 -6.50 12.27 2.23
CA GLU A 60 -7.63 13.12 2.53
C GLU A 60 -8.52 12.56 3.62
N GLN A 61 -8.53 11.26 3.78
CA GLN A 61 -9.37 10.62 4.78
C GLN A 61 -8.68 10.47 6.11
N ILE A 62 -7.37 10.67 6.16
CA ILE A 62 -6.60 10.49 7.36
C ILE A 62 -6.41 11.82 8.05
N GLY A 63 -6.72 11.86 9.33
CA GLY A 63 -6.40 13.06 10.07
C GLY A 63 -5.08 12.85 10.77
N GLY A 64 -4.62 13.86 11.47
CA GLY A 64 -3.44 13.71 12.29
C GLY A 64 -2.17 14.07 11.56
N ALA A 65 -1.07 13.59 12.10
CA ALA A 65 0.24 13.98 11.63
C ALA A 65 0.62 13.29 10.34
N ASP A 66 1.13 14.04 9.44
CA ASP A 66 1.76 13.57 8.21
C ASP A 66 0.97 12.50 7.45
N PRO A 67 -0.22 12.83 6.99
CA PRO A 67 -1.03 11.82 6.30
C PRO A 67 -0.38 11.29 5.02
N ARG A 68 0.44 12.10 4.38
CA ARG A 68 1.07 11.63 3.16
C ARG A 68 2.12 10.56 3.43
N LEU A 69 2.90 10.74 4.48
CA LEU A 69 3.86 9.71 4.85
C LEU A 69 3.14 8.45 5.27
N ARG A 70 2.07 8.59 6.04
CA ARG A 70 1.31 7.45 6.47
C ARG A 70 0.77 6.66 5.29
N ALA A 71 0.19 7.37 4.32
CA ALA A 71 -0.32 6.70 3.13
C ALA A 71 0.81 6.05 2.33
N SER A 72 1.98 6.69 2.31
CA SER A 72 3.12 6.12 1.59
C SER A 72 3.62 4.83 2.24
N LEU A 73 3.57 4.78 3.58
CA LEU A 73 3.94 3.55 4.26
C LEU A 73 2.99 2.41 3.89
N ALA A 74 1.70 2.72 3.82
CA ALA A 74 0.74 1.71 3.39
C ALA A 74 1.00 1.30 1.95
N ALA A 75 1.32 2.26 1.08
CA ALA A 75 1.60 1.95 -0.32
C ALA A 75 2.81 1.04 -0.45
N SER A 76 3.79 1.19 0.43
CA SER A 76 4.98 0.33 0.36
C SER A 76 4.62 -1.13 0.62
N GLN A 77 3.56 -1.38 1.38
CA GLN A 77 3.10 -2.74 1.59
C GLN A 77 2.51 -3.33 0.32
N ILE A 78 1.86 -2.50 -0.48
CA ILE A 78 1.31 -2.96 -1.74
C ILE A 78 2.41 -3.43 -2.67
N VAL A 79 3.43 -2.59 -2.82
CA VAL A 79 4.55 -2.91 -3.70
C VAL A 79 5.25 -4.17 -3.18
N GLY A 80 5.51 -4.21 -1.88
CA GLY A 80 6.21 -5.34 -1.30
C GLY A 80 5.41 -6.63 -1.41
N LEU A 81 4.12 -6.57 -1.15
CA LEU A 81 3.28 -7.75 -1.23
C LEU A 81 3.22 -8.26 -2.67
N GLY A 82 3.05 -7.34 -3.61
CA GLY A 82 3.01 -7.73 -5.01
C GLY A 82 4.30 -8.38 -5.46
N MET A 83 5.43 -7.82 -5.07
CA MET A 83 6.73 -8.38 -5.42
C MET A 83 6.94 -9.74 -4.76
N ALA A 84 6.66 -9.83 -3.47
CA ALA A 84 6.91 -11.06 -2.74
C ALA A 84 6.03 -12.19 -3.24
N ARG A 85 4.80 -11.90 -3.57
CA ARG A 85 3.85 -12.93 -3.95
C ARG A 85 3.98 -13.30 -5.42
N HIS A 86 4.16 -12.31 -6.28
CA HIS A 86 4.03 -12.54 -7.72
C HIS A 86 5.35 -12.48 -8.49
N VAL A 87 6.39 -11.91 -7.92
CA VAL A 87 7.68 -11.88 -8.59
C VAL A 87 8.64 -12.86 -7.94
N VAL A 88 8.82 -12.76 -6.63
CA VAL A 88 9.68 -13.69 -5.91
C VAL A 88 9.00 -15.04 -5.77
N GLY A 89 7.69 -15.03 -5.55
CA GLY A 89 6.94 -16.27 -5.42
C GLY A 89 7.14 -16.98 -4.12
N LEU A 90 7.10 -16.23 -3.01
CA LEU A 90 7.20 -16.85 -1.70
C LEU A 90 5.99 -17.77 -1.54
N ARG A 91 6.26 -19.05 -1.39
CA ARG A 91 5.19 -20.03 -1.48
C ARG A 91 4.07 -19.85 -0.47
N PRO A 92 4.35 -19.55 0.78
CA PRO A 92 3.24 -19.33 1.70
C PRO A 92 2.35 -18.17 1.29
N LEU A 93 2.94 -17.14 0.67
CA LEU A 93 2.14 -16.02 0.20
C LEU A 93 1.37 -16.37 -1.06
N VAL A 94 1.99 -17.14 -1.94
CA VAL A 94 1.31 -17.55 -3.16
C VAL A 94 0.08 -18.38 -2.82
N GLY A 95 0.19 -19.24 -1.80
CA GLY A 95 -0.91 -20.11 -1.43
C GLY A 95 -1.96 -19.46 -0.55
N ALA A 96 -1.72 -18.26 -0.06
CA ALA A 96 -2.69 -17.61 0.81
C ALA A 96 -3.89 -17.14 0.02
N SER A 97 -5.07 -17.27 0.60
CA SER A 97 -6.28 -16.78 -0.06
C SER A 97 -6.36 -15.27 0.07
N GLY A 98 -7.16 -14.66 -0.78
CA GLY A 98 -7.39 -13.23 -0.67
C GLY A 98 -7.92 -12.83 0.69
N GLU A 99 -8.80 -13.64 1.24
CA GLU A 99 -9.35 -13.40 2.56
C GLU A 99 -8.26 -13.41 3.63
N GLN A 100 -7.36 -14.36 3.55
CA GLN A 100 -6.27 -14.43 4.49
C GLN A 100 -5.38 -13.21 4.39
N LEU A 101 -5.11 -12.77 3.17
CA LEU A 101 -4.27 -11.61 2.96
C LEU A 101 -4.91 -10.36 3.51
N VAL A 102 -6.20 -10.17 3.26
CA VAL A 102 -6.90 -9.00 3.79
C VAL A 102 -6.84 -9.00 5.31
N ARG A 103 -7.12 -10.16 5.90
CA ARG A 103 -7.14 -10.25 7.35
C ARG A 103 -5.77 -9.96 7.97
N ALA A 104 -4.72 -10.38 7.29
CA ALA A 104 -3.37 -10.17 7.80
C ALA A 104 -2.89 -8.74 7.58
N VAL A 105 -3.25 -8.14 6.45
CA VAL A 105 -2.71 -6.85 6.08
C VAL A 105 -3.52 -5.68 6.62
N ALA A 106 -4.82 -5.88 6.81
CA ALA A 106 -5.68 -4.79 7.27
C ALA A 106 -5.20 -4.15 8.57
N PRO A 107 -4.81 -4.93 9.59
CA PRO A 107 -4.31 -4.28 10.81
C PRO A 107 -3.03 -3.50 10.59
N VAL A 108 -2.19 -3.96 9.68
CA VAL A 108 -0.95 -3.24 9.36
C VAL A 108 -1.29 -1.91 8.70
N PHE A 109 -2.24 -1.94 7.78
CA PHE A 109 -2.69 -0.72 7.14
C PHE A 109 -3.31 0.24 8.16
N ASP A 110 -4.13 -0.29 9.07
CA ASP A 110 -4.70 0.56 10.11
C ASP A 110 -3.61 1.18 10.96
N HIS A 111 -2.59 0.41 11.27
CA HIS A 111 -1.48 0.95 12.06
C HIS A 111 -0.79 2.10 11.32
N TYR A 112 -0.49 1.92 10.05
CA TYR A 112 0.17 2.97 9.28
C TYR A 112 -0.74 4.17 9.09
N LEU A 113 -2.01 3.94 8.81
CA LEU A 113 -2.88 5.04 8.42
C LEU A 113 -3.40 5.81 9.61
N THR A 114 -3.73 5.14 10.70
CA THR A 114 -4.34 5.81 11.84
C THR A 114 -3.75 5.43 13.18
N GLY A 115 -2.72 4.58 13.19
CA GLY A 115 -2.18 4.11 14.45
C GLY A 115 -1.25 5.11 15.10
N ASP A 116 -0.87 4.76 16.32
CA ASP A 116 0.07 5.57 17.06
C ASP A 116 1.46 5.07 16.86
N PHE A 117 2.28 5.83 16.18
CA PHE A 117 3.70 5.57 16.15
C PHE A 117 4.37 6.91 15.94
N VAL A 118 5.64 6.98 16.26
CA VAL A 118 6.31 8.25 16.27
C VAL A 118 6.61 8.70 14.86
N ILE A 119 6.04 9.81 14.48
CA ILE A 119 6.49 10.53 13.32
C ILE A 119 7.10 11.75 13.90
N ASP A 120 8.41 11.79 13.85
CA ASP A 120 9.13 12.76 14.60
C ASP A 120 9.25 14.07 13.90
N GLU A 121 8.43 15.01 14.26
CA GLU A 121 8.45 16.26 13.59
C GLU A 121 9.62 17.09 13.93
N GLU A 122 10.15 16.92 15.10
CA GLU A 122 11.32 17.66 15.40
C GLU A 122 12.44 17.22 14.57
N THR A 123 12.51 15.98 14.23
CA THR A 123 13.54 15.50 13.37
C THR A 123 13.44 16.16 12.06
N GLU A 124 12.25 16.35 11.61
CA GLU A 124 12.15 16.99 10.38
C GLU A 124 12.54 18.36 10.44
N ALA A 125 12.29 19.00 11.50
CA ALA A 125 12.70 20.32 11.58
C ALA A 125 14.15 20.49 11.46
N GLU A 126 14.96 19.51 11.72
CA GLU A 126 16.27 19.66 11.59
C GLU A 126 16.70 19.64 10.30
N PRO A 127 17.17 20.33 9.76
CA PRO A 127 17.44 20.35 8.38
C PRO A 127 18.78 20.08 8.03
N SER A 128 18.85 19.91 7.93
CA SER A 128 19.67 19.74 7.59
C SER A 128 20.53 20.31 7.13
N LYS A 129 20.79 20.44 7.14
CA LYS A 129 21.43 20.78 6.72
C LYS A 129 21.63 20.86 6.15
#